data_f995132f952d5444dc7ba7a035c2ae8c
#
_entry.id   f995132f952d5444dc7ba7a035c2ae8c
#
_cell.length_a   1.000
_cell.length_b   1.000
_cell.length_c   1.000
_cell.angle_alpha   90.00
_cell.angle_beta   90.00
_cell.angle_gamma   90.00
#
_symmetry.space_group_name_H-M   'P 1'
#
loop_
_entity.id
_entity.type
_entity.pdbx_description
1 polymer ?
#
loop_
_entity_poly.entity_id
_entity_poly.type
_entity_poly.pdbx_seq_one_letter_code
_entity_poly.pdbx_strand_id
1 'polypeptide(L)'
;MVPQAALGFCLIHSSHNHVSMMDLSIVIATRNRAEFLPATLESLRRIRSELKWEIIFVDNASSDVTMQVLEAFRSSCSVPVRVLREPRPGAGRARNLGWRAATGAIIGFIDDDCYPAPDYIDQVQKCFVAREVGFIGGRVLLHDPTDLRITIQEGTERVLLPAGKFIFAGVLQGANWAARRTALEEVGGFDPNLGPGTPFVCEEVELQARLSAAGWIGAFDPRPLVYHHHRRKSLGDLGALQRTYDFGRGAYYAKCLLDPRLRVRYAIEWIFAMRSGPVSRVVRELRAATHYFWLRALGRLEVCP
;
A
#
# COMPACT_ATOMS: atom_id res chain seq x y z
N MET A 1 -47.63 -28.24 -45.90
CA MET A 1 -46.90 -29.07 -44.93
C MET A 1 -45.43 -28.74 -45.11
N VAL A 2 -44.83 -28.00 -44.18
CA VAL A 2 -43.40 -27.62 -44.18
C VAL A 2 -42.82 -28.20 -42.88
N PRO A 3 -41.73 -28.97 -42.88
CA PRO A 3 -41.20 -29.55 -41.67
C PRO A 3 -40.40 -28.53 -40.86
N GLN A 4 -40.64 -28.46 -39.55
CA GLN A 4 -39.89 -27.75 -38.55
C GLN A 4 -38.50 -28.37 -38.38
N ALA A 5 -37.46 -27.60 -38.60
CA ALA A 5 -36.08 -27.95 -38.20
C ALA A 5 -35.87 -27.62 -36.74
N ALA A 6 -35.56 -28.65 -35.93
CA ALA A 6 -35.18 -28.50 -34.54
C ALA A 6 -33.75 -27.97 -34.47
N LEU A 7 -33.55 -26.73 -33.93
CA LEU A 7 -32.28 -26.18 -33.56
C LEU A 7 -31.88 -26.72 -32.16
N GLY A 8 -30.96 -27.66 -32.15
CA GLY A 8 -30.32 -28.17 -30.91
C GLY A 8 -29.41 -27.08 -30.33
N PHE A 9 -29.79 -26.48 -29.21
CA PHE A 9 -28.90 -25.65 -28.40
C PHE A 9 -27.89 -26.55 -27.69
N CYS A 10 -26.66 -26.54 -28.16
CA CYS A 10 -25.54 -27.12 -27.47
C CYS A 10 -25.17 -26.21 -26.31
N LEU A 11 -25.56 -26.57 -25.08
CA LEU A 11 -25.11 -25.93 -23.86
C LEU A 11 -23.63 -26.26 -23.67
N ILE A 12 -22.76 -25.33 -24.05
CA ILE A 12 -21.36 -25.37 -23.67
C ILE A 12 -21.32 -25.09 -22.17
N HIS A 13 -21.17 -26.12 -21.37
CA HIS A 13 -20.79 -26.01 -19.96
C HIS A 13 -19.34 -25.52 -19.93
N SER A 14 -19.15 -24.20 -19.83
CA SER A 14 -17.85 -23.66 -19.43
C SER A 14 -17.63 -24.04 -17.97
N SER A 15 -16.82 -25.05 -17.74
CA SER A 15 -16.27 -25.35 -16.42
C SER A 15 -15.40 -24.17 -15.98
N HIS A 16 -16.01 -23.19 -15.32
CA HIS A 16 -15.27 -22.21 -14.56
C HIS A 16 -14.58 -22.99 -13.43
N ASN A 17 -13.28 -23.18 -13.56
CA ASN A 17 -12.44 -23.56 -12.45
C ASN A 17 -12.68 -22.50 -11.35
N HIS A 18 -13.46 -22.85 -10.34
CA HIS A 18 -13.55 -22.07 -9.10
C HIS A 18 -12.19 -22.15 -8.42
N VAL A 19 -11.28 -21.26 -8.80
CA VAL A 19 -10.17 -20.93 -7.93
C VAL A 19 -10.83 -20.39 -6.66
N SER A 20 -10.72 -21.14 -5.56
CA SER A 20 -11.25 -20.73 -4.26
C SER A 20 -10.63 -19.35 -3.94
N MET A 21 -11.42 -18.29 -4.06
CA MET A 21 -10.94 -16.94 -3.74
C MET A 21 -10.57 -16.90 -2.26
N MET A 22 -9.41 -16.32 -1.96
CA MET A 22 -9.04 -15.99 -0.60
C MET A 22 -9.87 -14.81 -0.10
N ASP A 23 -10.18 -14.79 1.19
CA ASP A 23 -10.84 -13.64 1.81
C ASP A 23 -9.90 -12.44 1.85
N LEU A 24 -8.60 -12.70 2.18
CA LEU A 24 -7.59 -11.68 2.32
C LEU A 24 -6.22 -12.16 1.82
N SER A 25 -5.47 -11.26 1.19
CA SER A 25 -4.04 -11.47 0.87
C SER A 25 -3.21 -10.38 1.54
N ILE A 26 -2.15 -10.77 2.25
CA ILE A 26 -1.14 -9.83 2.76
C ILE A 26 -0.03 -9.71 1.72
N VAL A 27 0.30 -8.48 1.32
CA VAL A 27 1.41 -8.16 0.42
C VAL A 27 2.51 -7.45 1.20
N ILE A 28 3.72 -7.98 1.14
CA ILE A 28 4.91 -7.43 1.80
C ILE A 28 6.01 -7.25 0.76
N ALA A 29 6.34 -6.00 0.45
CA ALA A 29 7.50 -5.67 -0.38
C ALA A 29 8.73 -5.55 0.52
N THR A 30 9.85 -6.14 0.11
CA THR A 30 11.10 -6.13 0.88
C THR A 30 12.31 -5.95 -0.01
N ARG A 31 13.38 -5.35 0.51
CA ARG A 31 14.64 -5.19 -0.20
C ARG A 31 15.81 -5.14 0.75
N ASN A 32 16.79 -6.06 0.59
CA ASN A 32 18.00 -6.14 1.41
C ASN A 32 17.68 -6.15 2.92
N ARG A 33 16.82 -7.09 3.33
CA ARG A 33 16.31 -7.20 4.71
C ARG A 33 16.54 -8.56 5.35
N ALA A 34 17.46 -9.36 4.81
CA ALA A 34 17.72 -10.72 5.30
C ALA A 34 17.93 -10.80 6.83
N GLU A 35 18.61 -9.81 7.40
CA GLU A 35 18.87 -9.74 8.85
C GLU A 35 17.61 -9.44 9.68
N PHE A 36 16.67 -8.64 9.15
CA PHE A 36 15.52 -8.13 9.90
C PHE A 36 14.25 -8.95 9.69
N LEU A 37 14.12 -9.61 8.55
CA LEU A 37 12.96 -10.44 8.22
C LEU A 37 12.59 -11.51 9.24
N PRO A 38 13.51 -12.20 9.93
CA PRO A 38 13.15 -13.27 10.86
C PRO A 38 12.11 -12.85 11.91
N ALA A 39 12.16 -11.63 12.44
CA ALA A 39 11.18 -11.14 13.40
C ALA A 39 9.80 -10.94 12.78
N THR A 40 9.73 -10.37 11.57
CA THR A 40 8.48 -10.21 10.80
C THR A 40 7.87 -11.57 10.46
N LEU A 41 8.69 -12.51 9.97
CA LEU A 41 8.25 -13.85 9.61
C LEU A 41 7.69 -14.62 10.81
N GLU A 42 8.33 -14.47 11.97
CA GLU A 42 7.85 -15.08 13.22
C GLU A 42 6.51 -14.46 13.66
N SER A 43 6.32 -13.14 13.51
CA SER A 43 5.05 -12.52 13.83
C SER A 43 3.92 -12.99 12.90
N LEU A 44 4.19 -13.18 11.62
CA LEU A 44 3.24 -13.73 10.65
C LEU A 44 2.84 -15.17 10.98
N ARG A 45 3.75 -16.01 11.52
CA ARG A 45 3.42 -17.37 12.00
C ARG A 45 2.46 -17.37 13.19
N ARG A 46 2.40 -16.29 13.95
CA ARG A 46 1.54 -16.14 15.13
C ARG A 46 0.12 -15.73 14.79
N ILE A 47 -0.14 -15.32 13.56
CA ILE A 47 -1.50 -14.98 13.14
C ILE A 47 -2.40 -16.21 13.22
N ARG A 48 -3.59 -16.01 13.78
CA ARG A 48 -4.65 -17.02 13.90
C ARG A 48 -5.92 -16.46 13.26
N SER A 49 -6.48 -17.22 12.33
CA SER A 49 -7.75 -16.90 11.67
C SER A 49 -8.32 -18.14 11.02
N GLU A 50 -9.63 -18.27 11.02
CA GLU A 50 -10.39 -19.30 10.28
C GLU A 50 -10.68 -18.86 8.83
N LEU A 51 -10.38 -17.60 8.48
CA LEU A 51 -10.55 -17.07 7.13
C LEU A 51 -9.50 -17.70 6.19
N LYS A 52 -9.83 -17.76 4.91
CA LYS A 52 -8.89 -18.16 3.87
C LYS A 52 -7.99 -16.98 3.51
N TRP A 53 -6.73 -17.07 3.82
CA TRP A 53 -5.78 -15.99 3.56
C TRP A 53 -4.43 -16.51 3.08
N GLU A 54 -3.67 -15.63 2.45
CA GLU A 54 -2.36 -15.92 1.89
C GLU A 54 -1.37 -14.78 2.16
N ILE A 55 -0.08 -15.07 2.03
CA ILE A 55 1.00 -14.10 2.11
C ILE A 55 1.73 -14.04 0.77
N ILE A 56 1.99 -12.83 0.29
CA ILE A 56 2.76 -12.57 -0.93
C ILE A 56 3.93 -11.67 -0.59
N PHE A 57 5.12 -12.24 -0.58
CA PHE A 57 6.34 -11.47 -0.52
C PHE A 57 6.77 -11.07 -1.91
N VAL A 58 7.26 -9.83 -2.03
CA VAL A 58 7.88 -9.35 -3.25
C VAL A 58 9.28 -8.86 -2.93
N ASP A 59 10.28 -9.65 -3.33
CA ASP A 59 11.68 -9.22 -3.31
C ASP A 59 11.91 -8.14 -4.36
N ASN A 60 12.21 -6.93 -3.91
CA ASN A 60 12.40 -5.78 -4.78
C ASN A 60 13.87 -5.53 -5.10
N ALA A 61 14.44 -6.39 -5.95
CA ALA A 61 15.83 -6.29 -6.40
C ALA A 61 16.85 -6.36 -5.25
N SER A 62 16.68 -7.30 -4.30
CA SER A 62 17.69 -7.55 -3.27
C SER A 62 18.98 -8.12 -3.86
N SER A 63 20.10 -7.76 -3.26
CA SER A 63 21.44 -8.24 -3.56
C SER A 63 22.07 -9.10 -2.45
N ASP A 64 21.37 -9.19 -1.31
CA ASP A 64 21.71 -10.03 -0.17
C ASP A 64 20.94 -11.37 -0.22
N VAL A 65 20.96 -12.13 0.86
CA VAL A 65 20.27 -13.43 0.99
C VAL A 65 18.76 -13.30 1.33
N THR A 66 18.13 -12.14 1.13
CA THR A 66 16.71 -11.91 1.40
C THR A 66 15.82 -12.97 0.72
N MET A 67 16.06 -13.26 -0.55
CA MET A 67 15.27 -14.25 -1.31
C MET A 67 15.35 -15.65 -0.66
N GLN A 68 16.52 -16.09 -0.23
CA GLN A 68 16.71 -17.38 0.42
C GLN A 68 15.95 -17.47 1.74
N VAL A 69 15.93 -16.38 2.53
CA VAL A 69 15.16 -16.29 3.78
C VAL A 69 13.67 -16.44 3.52
N LEU A 70 13.14 -15.78 2.48
CA LEU A 70 11.73 -15.85 2.11
C LEU A 70 11.33 -17.24 1.60
N GLU A 71 12.16 -17.89 0.80
CA GLU A 71 11.91 -19.25 0.29
C GLU A 71 11.94 -20.30 1.41
N ALA A 72 12.85 -20.17 2.37
CA ALA A 72 12.87 -21.00 3.57
C ALA A 72 11.59 -20.84 4.40
N PHE A 73 11.10 -19.62 4.57
CA PHE A 73 9.83 -19.36 5.24
C PHE A 73 8.66 -19.99 4.47
N ARG A 74 8.59 -19.80 3.15
CA ARG A 74 7.56 -20.39 2.29
C ARG A 74 7.44 -21.89 2.49
N SER A 75 8.57 -22.57 2.56
CA SER A 75 8.61 -24.05 2.69
C SER A 75 8.13 -24.57 4.05
N SER A 76 8.06 -23.70 5.08
CA SER A 76 7.74 -24.09 6.47
C SER A 76 6.49 -23.39 7.03
N CYS A 77 5.82 -22.54 6.24
CA CYS A 77 4.63 -21.81 6.67
C CYS A 77 3.37 -22.67 6.48
N SER A 78 2.43 -22.59 7.44
CA SER A 78 1.14 -23.34 7.39
C SER A 78 0.11 -22.71 6.46
N VAL A 79 0.24 -21.42 6.16
CA VAL A 79 -0.65 -20.73 5.20
C VAL A 79 0.02 -20.62 3.83
N PRO A 80 -0.74 -20.51 2.74
CA PRO A 80 -0.17 -20.32 1.41
C PRO A 80 0.75 -19.08 1.36
N VAL A 81 1.99 -19.29 0.93
CA VAL A 81 2.98 -18.24 0.74
C VAL A 81 3.46 -18.24 -0.70
N ARG A 82 3.50 -17.08 -1.33
CA ARG A 82 4.16 -16.86 -2.62
C ARG A 82 5.31 -15.89 -2.45
N VAL A 83 6.42 -16.17 -3.13
CA VAL A 83 7.59 -15.30 -3.19
C VAL A 83 7.77 -14.89 -4.64
N LEU A 84 7.73 -13.60 -4.90
CA LEU A 84 7.85 -12.99 -6.21
C LEU A 84 9.10 -12.11 -6.26
N ARG A 85 9.59 -11.80 -7.45
CA ARG A 85 10.72 -10.89 -7.64
C ARG A 85 10.37 -9.77 -8.61
N GLU A 86 10.53 -8.51 -8.15
CA GLU A 86 10.50 -7.32 -9.00
C GLU A 86 11.94 -6.83 -9.18
N PRO A 87 12.52 -6.97 -10.39
CA PRO A 87 13.93 -6.67 -10.61
C PRO A 87 14.25 -5.17 -10.64
N ARG A 88 13.25 -4.31 -10.80
CA ARG A 88 13.41 -2.85 -10.81
C ARG A 88 13.10 -2.27 -9.43
N PRO A 89 14.03 -1.51 -8.81
CA PRO A 89 13.77 -0.86 -7.53
C PRO A 89 12.53 0.04 -7.57
N GLY A 90 11.74 -0.02 -6.49
CA GLY A 90 10.55 0.81 -6.32
C GLY A 90 9.44 0.08 -5.55
N ALA A 91 9.13 0.53 -4.33
CA ALA A 91 8.12 -0.09 -3.47
C ALA A 91 6.73 -0.12 -4.14
N GLY A 92 6.35 0.94 -4.88
CA GLY A 92 5.10 0.96 -5.65
C GLY A 92 5.04 -0.15 -6.71
N ARG A 93 6.16 -0.43 -7.41
CA ARG A 93 6.26 -1.54 -8.38
C ARG A 93 6.11 -2.89 -7.69
N ALA A 94 6.83 -3.07 -6.60
CA ALA A 94 6.78 -4.32 -5.85
C ALA A 94 5.38 -4.60 -5.30
N ARG A 95 4.74 -3.61 -4.68
CA ARG A 95 3.37 -3.74 -4.21
C ARG A 95 2.38 -4.00 -5.36
N ASN A 96 2.60 -3.39 -6.54
CA ASN A 96 1.80 -3.66 -7.74
C ASN A 96 1.93 -5.11 -8.22
N LEU A 97 3.14 -5.65 -8.26
CA LEU A 97 3.34 -7.07 -8.60
C LEU A 97 2.63 -7.96 -7.57
N GLY A 98 2.74 -7.64 -6.29
CA GLY A 98 2.13 -8.41 -5.21
C GLY A 98 0.61 -8.43 -5.28
N TRP A 99 -0.06 -7.27 -5.32
CA TRP A 99 -1.52 -7.25 -5.29
C TRP A 99 -2.15 -7.80 -6.58
N ARG A 100 -1.52 -7.64 -7.74
CA ARG A 100 -1.99 -8.27 -8.99
C ARG A 100 -1.87 -9.78 -8.96
N ALA A 101 -0.85 -10.31 -8.30
CA ALA A 101 -0.69 -11.75 -8.10
C ALA A 101 -1.61 -12.30 -6.99
N ALA A 102 -2.03 -11.48 -6.04
CA ALA A 102 -2.91 -11.85 -4.93
C ALA A 102 -4.26 -12.40 -5.42
N THR A 103 -4.93 -13.23 -4.61
CA THR A 103 -6.25 -13.80 -4.92
C THR A 103 -7.34 -13.38 -3.93
N GLY A 104 -6.98 -12.67 -2.86
CA GLY A 104 -7.92 -12.18 -1.84
C GLY A 104 -8.86 -11.09 -2.36
N ALA A 105 -10.07 -11.06 -1.83
CA ALA A 105 -11.02 -9.97 -2.07
C ALA A 105 -10.55 -8.65 -1.40
N ILE A 106 -9.82 -8.76 -0.31
CA ILE A 106 -9.16 -7.67 0.40
C ILE A 106 -7.66 -7.85 0.29
N ILE A 107 -6.94 -6.79 -0.01
CA ILE A 107 -5.49 -6.76 -0.10
C ILE A 107 -4.96 -5.91 1.06
N GLY A 108 -4.26 -6.55 1.99
CA GLY A 108 -3.53 -5.89 3.07
C GLY A 108 -2.09 -5.63 2.66
N PHE A 109 -1.56 -4.47 3.05
CA PHE A 109 -0.16 -4.10 2.85
C PHE A 109 0.47 -3.84 4.21
N ILE A 110 1.58 -4.53 4.49
CA ILE A 110 2.38 -4.41 5.71
C ILE A 110 3.84 -4.21 5.30
N ASP A 111 4.55 -3.34 5.99
CA ASP A 111 5.99 -3.19 5.77
C ASP A 111 6.78 -4.37 6.38
N ASP A 112 7.98 -4.62 5.86
CA ASP A 112 8.83 -5.76 6.22
C ASP A 112 9.51 -5.63 7.60
N ASP A 113 9.25 -4.55 8.31
CA ASP A 113 9.65 -4.28 9.69
C ASP A 113 8.44 -4.04 10.62
N CYS A 114 7.25 -4.49 10.19
CA CYS A 114 6.02 -4.43 10.97
C CYS A 114 5.60 -5.82 11.42
N TYR A 115 5.17 -5.93 12.68
CA TYR A 115 4.77 -7.17 13.34
C TYR A 115 3.28 -7.14 13.63
N PRO A 116 2.44 -7.82 12.82
CA PRO A 116 1.00 -7.86 13.02
C PRO A 116 0.60 -8.59 14.30
N ALA A 117 -0.50 -8.13 14.91
CA ALA A 117 -1.13 -8.80 16.04
C ALA A 117 -1.71 -10.17 15.62
N PRO A 118 -1.84 -11.14 16.56
CA PRO A 118 -2.30 -12.49 16.22
C PRO A 118 -3.68 -12.58 15.57
N ASP A 119 -4.56 -11.62 15.80
CA ASP A 119 -5.92 -11.53 15.25
C ASP A 119 -6.04 -10.58 14.05
N TYR A 120 -4.92 -10.15 13.48
CA TYR A 120 -4.82 -9.12 12.43
C TYR A 120 -5.78 -9.37 11.26
N ILE A 121 -5.82 -10.58 10.72
CA ILE A 121 -6.66 -10.96 9.56
C ILE A 121 -8.14 -10.72 9.87
N ASP A 122 -8.61 -11.19 11.01
CA ASP A 122 -10.00 -11.05 11.42
C ASP A 122 -10.38 -9.59 11.65
N GLN A 123 -9.45 -8.81 12.20
CA GLN A 123 -9.70 -7.38 12.43
C GLN A 123 -9.74 -6.59 11.13
N VAL A 124 -8.87 -6.89 10.15
CA VAL A 124 -8.96 -6.30 8.80
C VAL A 124 -10.29 -6.64 8.16
N GLN A 125 -10.70 -7.92 8.17
CA GLN A 125 -11.96 -8.35 7.57
C GLN A 125 -13.17 -7.59 8.15
N LYS A 126 -13.21 -7.41 9.46
CA LYS A 126 -14.29 -6.67 10.15
C LYS A 126 -14.39 -5.20 9.71
N CYS A 127 -13.30 -4.59 9.22
CA CYS A 127 -13.32 -3.21 8.75
C CYS A 127 -14.06 -3.05 7.41
N PHE A 128 -14.20 -4.11 6.64
CA PHE A 128 -14.81 -4.10 5.30
C PHE A 128 -16.24 -4.66 5.27
N VAL A 129 -16.93 -4.73 6.40
CA VAL A 129 -18.35 -5.14 6.43
C VAL A 129 -19.22 -4.16 5.63
N ALA A 130 -19.01 -2.86 5.78
CA ALA A 130 -19.68 -1.83 4.99
C ALA A 130 -19.08 -1.80 3.56
N ARG A 131 -19.92 -1.99 2.54
CA ARG A 131 -19.48 -2.15 1.15
C ARG A 131 -18.87 -0.90 0.55
N GLU A 132 -19.29 0.27 1.01
CA GLU A 132 -18.79 1.57 0.58
C GLU A 132 -17.36 1.89 1.06
N VAL A 133 -16.87 1.21 2.09
CA VAL A 133 -15.48 1.35 2.56
C VAL A 133 -14.55 0.63 1.59
N GLY A 134 -13.78 1.39 0.84
CA GLY A 134 -12.85 0.88 -0.17
C GLY A 134 -11.44 0.62 0.35
N PHE A 135 -11.01 1.39 1.36
CA PHE A 135 -9.68 1.26 1.95
C PHE A 135 -9.64 1.69 3.41
N ILE A 136 -8.71 1.14 4.15
CA ILE A 136 -8.52 1.44 5.57
C ILE A 136 -7.04 1.59 5.90
N GLY A 137 -6.73 2.36 6.95
CA GLY A 137 -5.45 2.27 7.68
C GLY A 137 -5.69 1.74 9.07
N GLY A 138 -4.81 0.86 9.52
CA GLY A 138 -4.81 0.31 10.85
C GLY A 138 -3.92 1.07 11.83
N ARG A 139 -3.93 0.63 13.06
CA ARG A 139 -3.11 1.18 14.14
C ARG A 139 -1.65 0.72 13.99
N VAL A 140 -0.72 1.65 14.21
CA VAL A 140 0.72 1.40 14.14
C VAL A 140 1.37 1.88 15.43
N LEU A 141 1.87 0.96 16.23
CA LEU A 141 2.55 1.24 17.49
C LEU A 141 4.05 1.00 17.35
N LEU A 142 4.85 1.63 18.19
CA LEU A 142 6.28 1.30 18.29
C LEU A 142 6.46 -0.12 18.84
N HIS A 143 7.37 -0.89 18.21
CA HIS A 143 7.83 -2.16 18.77
C HIS A 143 8.92 -1.94 19.83
N ASP A 144 9.91 -1.12 19.52
CA ASP A 144 10.97 -0.73 20.47
C ASP A 144 10.64 0.65 21.04
N PRO A 145 10.37 0.78 22.36
CA PRO A 145 10.05 2.06 22.98
C PRO A 145 11.21 3.07 22.94
N THR A 146 12.42 2.64 22.60
CA THR A 146 13.59 3.52 22.42
C THR A 146 13.68 4.12 21.01
N ASP A 147 12.88 3.63 20.06
CA ASP A 147 12.75 4.24 18.74
C ASP A 147 12.01 5.58 18.82
N LEU A 148 12.30 6.47 17.88
CA LEU A 148 11.60 7.75 17.80
C LEU A 148 10.11 7.54 17.49
N ARG A 149 9.24 8.36 18.09
CA ARG A 149 7.78 8.32 17.85
C ARG A 149 7.43 8.96 16.50
N ILE A 150 7.81 8.29 15.42
CA ILE A 150 7.59 8.69 14.02
C ILE A 150 7.05 7.52 13.22
N THR A 151 6.35 7.79 12.13
CA THR A 151 5.75 6.76 11.27
C THR A 151 4.86 5.78 12.05
N ILE A 152 4.13 6.31 13.05
CA ILE A 152 3.19 5.58 13.90
C ILE A 152 1.79 6.21 13.79
N GLN A 153 0.78 5.44 14.18
CA GLN A 153 -0.61 5.88 14.25
C GLN A 153 -1.26 5.23 15.47
N GLU A 154 -1.39 6.00 16.54
CA GLU A 154 -1.82 5.51 17.85
C GLU A 154 -3.29 5.75 18.17
N GLY A 155 -4.04 6.33 17.24
CA GLY A 155 -5.47 6.60 17.40
C GLY A 155 -6.23 5.37 17.91
N THR A 156 -7.23 5.62 18.75
CA THR A 156 -8.07 4.58 19.38
C THR A 156 -9.50 4.60 18.88
N GLU A 157 -9.86 5.60 18.11
CA GLU A 157 -11.21 5.78 17.58
C GLU A 157 -11.23 5.63 16.06
N ARG A 158 -12.29 5.03 15.55
CA ARG A 158 -12.52 4.93 14.12
C ARG A 158 -12.87 6.28 13.52
N VAL A 159 -12.19 6.64 12.41
CA VAL A 159 -12.43 7.89 11.68
C VAL A 159 -12.76 7.57 10.23
N LEU A 160 -13.93 7.99 9.75
CA LEU A 160 -14.28 7.87 8.34
C LEU A 160 -13.65 9.01 7.55
N LEU A 161 -13.17 8.68 6.37
CA LEU A 161 -12.60 9.60 5.38
C LEU A 161 -13.55 9.66 4.18
N PRO A 162 -14.44 10.66 4.11
CA PRO A 162 -15.44 10.74 3.06
C PRO A 162 -14.80 10.80 1.67
N ALA A 163 -15.46 10.17 0.68
CA ALA A 163 -15.04 10.21 -0.71
C ALA A 163 -14.93 11.64 -1.26
N GLY A 164 -13.99 11.87 -2.18
CA GLY A 164 -13.75 13.16 -2.81
C GLY A 164 -13.15 14.24 -1.89
N LYS A 165 -12.75 13.87 -0.65
CA LYS A 165 -12.10 14.80 0.29
C LYS A 165 -10.58 14.65 0.27
N PHE A 166 -9.90 15.73 0.69
CA PHE A 166 -8.47 15.69 0.92
C PHE A 166 -8.15 14.75 2.09
N ILE A 167 -7.15 13.91 1.90
CA ILE A 167 -6.65 13.02 2.94
C ILE A 167 -5.28 13.54 3.38
N PHE A 168 -5.18 13.87 4.67
CA PHE A 168 -3.92 14.32 5.25
C PHE A 168 -2.92 13.16 5.30
N ALA A 169 -1.69 13.40 4.84
CA ALA A 169 -0.60 12.42 4.97
C ALA A 169 -0.39 12.06 6.44
N GLY A 170 -0.23 10.77 6.71
CA GLY A 170 -0.05 10.24 8.06
C GLY A 170 -1.32 9.85 8.80
N VAL A 171 -2.53 10.20 8.30
CA VAL A 171 -3.78 9.65 8.85
C VAL A 171 -3.86 8.15 8.63
N LEU A 172 -3.51 7.69 7.46
CA LEU A 172 -3.31 6.28 7.14
C LEU A 172 -1.84 6.05 6.81
N GLN A 173 -1.20 5.16 7.56
CA GLN A 173 0.23 4.85 7.40
C GLN A 173 0.42 3.72 6.38
N GLY A 174 1.41 3.86 5.49
CA GLY A 174 1.79 2.83 4.51
C GLY A 174 2.18 1.49 5.15
N ALA A 175 2.63 1.54 6.40
CA ALA A 175 3.05 0.39 7.17
C ALA A 175 1.91 -0.57 7.60
N ASN A 176 0.65 -0.10 7.56
CA ASN A 176 -0.53 -0.89 7.93
C ASN A 176 -1.78 -0.35 7.26
N TRP A 177 -2.05 -0.81 6.05
CA TRP A 177 -3.28 -0.43 5.37
C TRP A 177 -3.82 -1.57 4.50
N ALA A 178 -5.08 -1.50 4.12
CA ALA A 178 -5.71 -2.47 3.26
C ALA A 178 -6.73 -1.81 2.33
N ALA A 179 -7.00 -2.45 1.19
CA ALA A 179 -8.01 -2.00 0.24
C ALA A 179 -8.79 -3.18 -0.34
N ARG A 180 -10.01 -2.91 -0.81
CA ARG A 180 -10.72 -3.85 -1.68
C ARG A 180 -9.93 -4.03 -2.97
N ARG A 181 -9.87 -5.26 -3.46
CA ARG A 181 -9.31 -5.54 -4.79
C ARG A 181 -9.97 -4.69 -5.86
N THR A 182 -11.29 -4.60 -5.87
CA THR A 182 -12.05 -3.82 -6.85
C THR A 182 -11.69 -2.34 -6.83
N ALA A 183 -11.40 -1.77 -5.66
CA ALA A 183 -10.95 -0.39 -5.53
C ALA A 183 -9.54 -0.19 -6.13
N LEU A 184 -8.63 -1.15 -5.92
CA LEU A 184 -7.29 -1.11 -6.54
C LEU A 184 -7.36 -1.29 -8.06
N GLU A 185 -8.22 -2.18 -8.54
CA GLU A 185 -8.45 -2.41 -9.98
C GLU A 185 -8.97 -1.16 -10.67
N GLU A 186 -9.94 -0.46 -10.06
CA GLU A 186 -10.53 0.76 -10.61
C GLU A 186 -9.52 1.89 -10.81
N VAL A 187 -8.57 2.03 -9.85
CA VAL A 187 -7.56 3.10 -9.93
C VAL A 187 -6.21 2.63 -10.46
N GLY A 188 -6.05 1.35 -10.81
CA GLY A 188 -4.84 0.77 -11.39
C GLY A 188 -3.69 0.48 -10.41
N GLY A 189 -3.91 0.66 -9.09
CA GLY A 189 -2.90 0.43 -8.05
C GLY A 189 -1.94 1.60 -7.86
N PHE A 190 -0.72 1.30 -7.39
CA PHE A 190 0.31 2.30 -7.07
C PHE A 190 0.94 2.93 -8.31
N ASP A 191 1.36 4.20 -8.21
CA ASP A 191 2.24 4.81 -9.21
C ASP A 191 3.65 4.17 -9.14
N PRO A 192 4.14 3.56 -10.23
CA PRO A 192 5.47 2.92 -10.23
C PRO A 192 6.63 3.93 -10.12
N ASN A 193 6.36 5.22 -10.26
CA ASN A 193 7.36 6.28 -10.14
C ASN A 193 7.50 6.79 -8.71
N LEU A 194 6.64 6.35 -7.80
CA LEU A 194 6.63 6.73 -6.40
C LEU A 194 7.00 5.54 -5.50
N GLY A 195 7.51 5.86 -4.32
CA GLY A 195 7.87 4.91 -3.27
C GLY A 195 9.37 4.75 -3.07
N PRO A 196 9.80 4.22 -1.93
CA PRO A 196 11.19 3.90 -1.66
C PRO A 196 11.83 3.11 -2.80
N GLY A 197 13.04 3.50 -3.20
CA GLY A 197 13.74 2.95 -4.38
C GLY A 197 13.48 3.71 -5.68
N THR A 198 12.66 4.75 -5.67
CA THR A 198 12.48 5.75 -6.73
C THR A 198 12.93 7.14 -6.24
N PRO A 199 13.01 8.16 -7.12
CA PRO A 199 13.33 9.52 -6.68
C PRO A 199 12.32 10.15 -5.70
N PHE A 200 11.08 9.66 -5.66
CA PHE A 200 10.00 10.25 -4.88
C PHE A 200 9.33 9.19 -4.00
N VAL A 201 9.05 9.53 -2.75
CA VAL A 201 8.22 8.74 -1.84
C VAL A 201 6.75 9.21 -1.89
N CYS A 202 5.87 8.72 -1.00
CA CYS A 202 4.44 9.04 -0.87
C CYS A 202 3.54 8.28 -1.87
N GLU A 203 3.89 7.05 -2.21
CA GLU A 203 3.12 6.19 -3.10
C GLU A 203 1.75 5.80 -2.53
N GLU A 204 1.68 5.57 -1.22
CA GLU A 204 0.44 5.22 -0.53
C GLU A 204 -0.50 6.43 -0.40
N VAL A 205 0.05 7.61 -0.10
CA VAL A 205 -0.72 8.85 0.04
C VAL A 205 -1.34 9.25 -1.31
N GLU A 206 -0.59 9.08 -2.39
CA GLU A 206 -1.05 9.32 -3.75
C GLU A 206 -2.17 8.36 -4.15
N LEU A 207 -2.00 7.07 -3.85
CA LEU A 207 -3.02 6.06 -4.14
C LEU A 207 -4.30 6.32 -3.35
N GLN A 208 -4.21 6.63 -2.06
CA GLN A 208 -5.36 7.00 -1.22
C GLN A 208 -6.10 8.22 -1.78
N ALA A 209 -5.40 9.21 -2.32
CA ALA A 209 -6.01 10.37 -2.97
C ALA A 209 -6.83 9.96 -4.21
N ARG A 210 -6.28 9.08 -5.07
CA ARG A 210 -7.01 8.56 -6.24
C ARG A 210 -8.20 7.69 -5.86
N LEU A 211 -8.08 6.84 -4.85
CA LEU A 211 -9.19 6.04 -4.32
C LEU A 211 -10.33 6.94 -3.82
N SER A 212 -10.01 7.97 -3.04
CA SER A 212 -11.00 8.95 -2.57
C SER A 212 -11.66 9.70 -3.74
N ALA A 213 -10.88 10.11 -4.76
CA ALA A 213 -11.40 10.80 -5.93
C ALA A 213 -12.24 9.89 -6.84
N ALA A 214 -12.04 8.58 -6.80
CA ALA A 214 -12.86 7.58 -7.48
C ALA A 214 -14.19 7.29 -6.75
N GLY A 215 -14.43 7.88 -5.59
CA GLY A 215 -15.69 7.72 -4.86
C GLY A 215 -15.62 6.74 -3.68
N TRP A 216 -14.46 6.14 -3.42
CA TRP A 216 -14.30 5.23 -2.30
C TRP A 216 -14.17 5.96 -0.97
N ILE A 217 -14.92 5.50 0.03
CA ILE A 217 -14.76 5.95 1.42
C ILE A 217 -13.54 5.25 2.01
N GLY A 218 -12.63 6.02 2.62
CA GLY A 218 -11.55 5.50 3.44
C GLY A 218 -11.93 5.45 4.91
N ALA A 219 -11.16 4.76 5.72
CA ALA A 219 -11.28 4.84 7.18
C ALA A 219 -9.92 4.61 7.86
N PHE A 220 -9.68 5.32 8.94
CA PHE A 220 -8.79 4.84 9.97
C PHE A 220 -9.60 3.96 10.92
N ASP A 221 -9.09 2.76 11.21
CA ASP A 221 -9.72 1.84 12.14
C ASP A 221 -8.65 1.26 13.08
N PRO A 222 -8.78 1.44 14.41
CA PRO A 222 -7.74 1.02 15.35
C PRO A 222 -7.64 -0.49 15.57
N ARG A 223 -8.58 -1.29 15.05
CA ARG A 223 -8.61 -2.73 15.28
C ARG A 223 -7.46 -3.49 14.62
N PRO A 224 -7.16 -3.31 13.31
CA PRO A 224 -5.95 -3.90 12.72
C PRO A 224 -4.71 -3.26 13.33
N LEU A 225 -3.92 -4.04 14.05
CA LEU A 225 -2.74 -3.55 14.78
C LEU A 225 -1.46 -4.17 14.24
N VAL A 226 -0.46 -3.32 14.03
CA VAL A 226 0.93 -3.75 13.84
C VAL A 226 1.87 -3.01 14.80
N TYR A 227 2.99 -3.65 15.13
CA TYR A 227 4.09 -3.04 15.86
C TYR A 227 5.22 -2.76 14.89
N HIS A 228 5.58 -1.48 14.72
CA HIS A 228 6.58 -1.02 13.75
C HIS A 228 7.95 -0.91 14.41
N HIS A 229 8.94 -1.58 13.85
CA HIS A 229 10.33 -1.61 14.35
C HIS A 229 11.26 -0.93 13.34
N HIS A 230 11.10 0.36 13.17
CA HIS A 230 11.84 1.14 12.16
C HIS A 230 13.31 1.46 12.56
N ARG A 231 13.70 1.22 13.79
CA ARG A 231 15.09 1.34 14.34
C ARG A 231 15.72 2.74 14.21
N ARG A 232 14.91 3.80 14.08
CA ARG A 232 15.39 5.18 14.02
C ARG A 232 15.42 5.75 15.44
N LYS A 233 16.61 6.15 15.90
CA LYS A 233 16.83 6.56 17.31
C LYS A 233 17.43 7.95 17.44
N SER A 234 17.89 8.56 16.35
CA SER A 234 18.59 9.84 16.40
C SER A 234 17.82 10.98 15.73
N LEU A 235 18.10 12.23 16.14
CA LEU A 235 17.59 13.43 15.45
C LEU A 235 18.10 13.53 14.01
N GLY A 236 19.25 12.92 13.71
CA GLY A 236 19.77 12.79 12.36
C GLY A 236 18.86 11.97 11.46
N ASP A 237 18.37 10.83 11.98
CA ASP A 237 17.39 9.95 11.29
C ASP A 237 16.10 10.71 11.00
N LEU A 238 15.59 11.45 12.00
CA LEU A 238 14.40 12.27 11.86
C LEU A 238 14.58 13.32 10.76
N GLY A 239 15.71 14.05 10.78
CA GLY A 239 15.98 15.08 9.78
C GLY A 239 16.14 14.51 8.36
N ALA A 240 16.75 13.33 8.21
CA ALA A 240 16.85 12.63 6.93
C ALA A 240 15.48 12.22 6.40
N LEU A 241 14.66 11.60 7.26
CA LEU A 241 13.31 11.18 6.93
C LEU A 241 12.41 12.36 6.51
N GLN A 242 12.45 13.46 7.27
CA GLN A 242 11.68 14.68 6.93
C GLN A 242 12.08 15.24 5.57
N ARG A 243 13.38 15.29 5.25
CA ARG A 243 13.83 15.75 3.92
C ARG A 243 13.30 14.87 2.79
N THR A 244 13.30 13.55 3.01
CA THR A 244 12.77 12.58 2.05
C THR A 244 11.27 12.76 1.85
N TYR A 245 10.51 12.93 2.92
CA TYR A 245 9.06 13.16 2.84
C TYR A 245 8.70 14.51 2.23
N ASP A 246 9.45 15.58 2.54
CA ASP A 246 9.23 16.89 1.92
C ASP A 246 9.43 16.80 0.40
N PHE A 247 10.49 16.09 -0.03
CA PHE A 247 10.75 15.90 -1.45
C PHE A 247 9.67 15.04 -2.11
N GLY A 248 9.29 13.91 -1.52
CA GLY A 248 8.20 13.06 -2.03
C GLY A 248 6.86 13.78 -2.11
N ARG A 249 6.55 14.60 -1.09
CA ARG A 249 5.30 15.38 -1.02
C ARG A 249 5.19 16.40 -2.16
N GLY A 250 6.30 17.04 -2.55
CA GLY A 250 6.30 17.95 -3.70
C GLY A 250 5.93 17.24 -5.01
N ALA A 251 6.48 16.04 -5.26
CA ALA A 251 6.11 15.21 -6.42
C ALA A 251 4.66 14.72 -6.35
N TYR A 252 4.20 14.29 -5.18
CA TYR A 252 2.82 13.91 -4.94
C TYR A 252 1.83 15.03 -5.27
N TYR A 253 2.06 16.25 -4.77
CA TYR A 253 1.21 17.38 -5.13
C TYR A 253 1.29 17.69 -6.62
N ALA A 254 2.49 17.71 -7.23
CA ALA A 254 2.64 17.91 -8.67
C ALA A 254 1.81 16.92 -9.48
N LYS A 255 1.79 15.65 -9.09
CA LYS A 255 0.95 14.62 -9.71
C LYS A 255 -0.53 14.91 -9.52
N CYS A 256 -0.96 15.25 -8.31
CA CYS A 256 -2.36 15.57 -8.02
C CYS A 256 -2.88 16.77 -8.83
N LEU A 257 -2.01 17.75 -9.14
CA LEU A 257 -2.38 18.88 -10.00
C LEU A 257 -2.65 18.48 -11.46
N LEU A 258 -2.16 17.34 -11.90
CA LEU A 258 -2.41 16.82 -13.25
C LEU A 258 -3.73 16.05 -13.35
N ASP A 259 -4.30 15.57 -12.25
CA ASP A 259 -5.62 14.91 -12.24
C ASP A 259 -6.74 15.96 -12.11
N PRO A 260 -7.65 16.05 -13.08
CA PRO A 260 -8.78 16.98 -13.03
C PRO A 260 -9.66 16.89 -11.78
N ARG A 261 -9.76 15.69 -11.18
CA ARG A 261 -10.57 15.42 -9.98
C ARG A 261 -9.91 15.92 -8.70
N LEU A 262 -8.58 16.01 -8.69
CA LEU A 262 -7.76 16.35 -7.51
C LEU A 262 -7.22 17.79 -7.53
N ARG A 263 -6.95 18.35 -8.72
CA ARG A 263 -6.13 19.56 -8.91
C ARG A 263 -6.53 20.74 -8.03
N VAL A 264 -7.80 21.08 -7.99
CA VAL A 264 -8.26 22.30 -7.28
C VAL A 264 -8.11 22.12 -5.78
N ARG A 265 -8.60 21.01 -5.25
CA ARG A 265 -8.53 20.72 -3.81
C ARG A 265 -7.06 20.63 -3.35
N TYR A 266 -6.25 19.88 -4.07
CA TYR A 266 -4.85 19.65 -3.69
C TYR A 266 -3.98 20.88 -3.91
N ALA A 267 -4.30 21.76 -4.86
CA ALA A 267 -3.64 23.07 -4.98
C ALA A 267 -3.91 23.95 -3.75
N ILE A 268 -5.17 24.03 -3.32
CA ILE A 268 -5.57 24.80 -2.14
C ILE A 268 -4.84 24.29 -0.89
N GLU A 269 -4.90 22.99 -0.64
CA GLU A 269 -4.29 22.37 0.54
C GLU A 269 -2.75 22.52 0.53
N TRP A 270 -2.13 22.40 -0.65
CA TRP A 270 -0.68 22.62 -0.77
C TRP A 270 -0.30 24.08 -0.49
N ILE A 271 -1.06 25.05 -1.00
CA ILE A 271 -0.85 26.46 -0.71
C ILE A 271 -0.96 26.74 0.80
N PHE A 272 -1.98 26.18 1.48
CA PHE A 272 -2.10 26.29 2.93
C PHE A 272 -0.92 25.66 3.66
N ALA A 273 -0.51 24.45 3.26
CA ALA A 273 0.63 23.75 3.83
C ALA A 273 1.95 24.54 3.63
N MET A 274 2.14 25.18 2.47
CA MET A 274 3.32 26.03 2.21
C MET A 274 3.35 27.29 3.09
N ARG A 275 2.21 27.91 3.34
CA ARG A 275 2.11 29.12 4.20
C ARG A 275 2.45 28.84 5.66
N SER A 276 2.14 27.63 6.16
CA SER A 276 2.37 27.24 7.55
C SER A 276 3.69 26.51 7.78
N GLY A 277 4.39 26.14 6.72
CA GLY A 277 5.64 25.37 6.80
C GLY A 277 6.92 26.22 6.81
N PRO A 278 8.04 25.67 7.30
CA PRO A 278 9.33 26.34 7.21
C PRO A 278 9.77 26.49 5.75
N VAL A 279 10.46 27.59 5.42
CA VAL A 279 10.93 27.90 4.06
C VAL A 279 11.74 26.76 3.44
N SER A 280 12.58 26.09 4.24
CA SER A 280 13.38 24.97 3.76
C SER A 280 12.54 23.78 3.25
N ARG A 281 11.39 23.52 3.87
CA ARG A 281 10.40 22.52 3.41
C ARG A 281 9.78 22.96 2.09
N VAL A 282 9.30 24.19 2.01
CA VAL A 282 8.67 24.75 0.79
C VAL A 282 9.64 24.65 -0.41
N VAL A 283 10.90 25.04 -0.21
CA VAL A 283 11.93 24.93 -1.26
C VAL A 283 12.12 23.47 -1.70
N ARG A 284 12.16 22.50 -0.77
CA ARG A 284 12.29 21.07 -1.14
C ARG A 284 11.09 20.58 -1.92
N GLU A 285 9.87 20.91 -1.49
CA GLU A 285 8.64 20.54 -2.19
C GLU A 285 8.58 21.11 -3.60
N LEU A 286 8.88 22.40 -3.78
CA LEU A 286 8.90 23.06 -5.10
C LEU A 286 9.96 22.46 -6.04
N ARG A 287 11.16 22.17 -5.51
CA ARG A 287 12.22 21.51 -6.31
C ARG A 287 11.77 20.11 -6.77
N ALA A 288 11.12 19.35 -5.90
CA ALA A 288 10.63 18.04 -6.26
C ALA A 288 9.48 18.09 -7.28
N ALA A 289 8.56 19.05 -7.14
CA ALA A 289 7.50 19.27 -8.11
C ALA A 289 8.06 19.64 -9.49
N THR A 290 9.03 20.56 -9.54
CA THR A 290 9.72 20.92 -10.78
C THR A 290 10.43 19.71 -11.40
N HIS A 291 11.12 18.91 -10.57
CA HIS A 291 11.80 17.69 -11.03
C HIS A 291 10.79 16.66 -11.58
N TYR A 292 9.65 16.47 -10.90
CA TYR A 292 8.58 15.58 -11.37
C TYR A 292 8.05 16.03 -12.74
N PHE A 293 7.72 17.31 -12.92
CA PHE A 293 7.26 17.85 -14.20
C PHE A 293 8.32 17.73 -15.30
N TRP A 294 9.57 17.96 -14.97
CA TRP A 294 10.69 17.82 -15.91
C TRP A 294 10.85 16.35 -16.37
N LEU A 295 10.86 15.38 -15.46
CA LEU A 295 10.93 13.97 -15.82
C LEU A 295 9.72 13.54 -16.68
N ARG A 296 8.54 14.05 -16.35
CA ARG A 296 7.33 13.80 -17.14
C ARG A 296 7.44 14.36 -18.54
N ALA A 297 7.90 15.59 -18.70
CA ALA A 297 8.08 16.23 -20.00
C ALA A 297 9.09 15.51 -20.88
N LEU A 298 10.10 14.88 -20.26
CA LEU A 298 11.10 14.05 -20.96
C LEU A 298 10.62 12.61 -21.24
N GLY A 299 9.40 12.24 -20.88
CA GLY A 299 8.91 10.86 -21.02
C GLY A 299 9.66 9.83 -20.16
N ARG A 300 10.31 10.28 -19.07
CA ARG A 300 11.09 9.41 -18.18
C ARG A 300 10.30 8.81 -17.02
N LEU A 301 9.04 9.19 -16.86
CA LEU A 301 8.12 8.56 -15.93
C LEU A 301 7.34 7.48 -16.65
N GLU A 302 7.16 6.33 -16.00
CA GLU A 302 6.27 5.29 -16.48
C GLU A 302 4.83 5.82 -16.48
N VAL A 303 4.05 5.40 -17.46
CA VAL A 303 2.63 5.75 -17.49
C VAL A 303 1.94 5.04 -16.32
N CYS A 304 1.33 5.83 -15.44
CA CYS A 304 0.48 5.30 -14.37
C CYS A 304 -0.87 4.93 -14.99
N PRO A 305 -1.42 3.75 -14.67
CA PRO A 305 -2.73 3.32 -15.14
C PRO A 305 -3.83 4.29 -14.76
#